data_a02ee03e0a0a5b0b092b890da62f340b
#
_entry.id   a02ee03e0a0a5b0b092b890da62f340b
#
_cell.length_a   1.000
_cell.length_b   1.000
_cell.length_c   1.000
_cell.angle_alpha   90.00
_cell.angle_beta   90.00
_cell.angle_gamma   90.00
#
_symmetry.space_group_name_H-M   'P 1'
#
loop_
_entity.id
_entity.type
_entity.pdbx_description
1 polymer ?
#
loop_
_entity_poly.entity_id
_entity_poly.type
_entity_poly.pdbx_seq_one_letter_code
_entity_poly.pdbx_strand_id
1 'polypeptide(L)'
;MLIVTPKQMGRIEDRSEKLGVSKKQLMENAGKALAGAIDEYCRKDISIPEEEKSIVFLAGKGNNGGDCFAAANILVYRGYKITIINVGGQPSTELAKEMFLRLPKERIEFIDGYRSESVEAAIEAAELDYMTIPQPKELDDLARKKDRNPLDNILLQEKRRMSLVKSAIICAYVVVDGVYGTGFRDQLDKNIAGIFAIGTSAYRIAVDVPSGGNSFTGTVAFGAFEADETVTFGFMKTGMTQYPMRKYCGKMTVADIGIPAGALDVLDSDRKYYRIERNHLASFPPRRERDAYKGTFGNVLVIAGSSSMRGAAALAALGALRSGAGLVKVASVEKCIDTLSVLVPEATYLEMDCDDYGFMLFDSSKDALQKAMDSATAIVIGCGMGVTPDTMEITRFVLANAKCPVVVDADGINCIASDIDILLGKRSDVVITPHVGEMARLLNCENSMIRNNRIVAAEKYAEKYGITVVLKGAGTLIANGRMTASNHTGNAGMAVGGCGDILAGIIGSIIAQGCSVYDSACAGVYIHGLAGDAAAQKLGMESMLPRDIVDCLSDSFRLLKEKHGKKA
;
A
#
# COMPACT_ATOMS: atom_id res chain seq x y z
N MET A 1 -5.47 -5.15 10.80
CA MET A 1 -4.11 -5.48 11.27
C MET A 1 -3.35 -4.20 11.57
N LEU A 2 -2.76 -4.08 12.77
CA LEU A 2 -1.87 -2.95 13.11
C LEU A 2 -0.66 -2.97 12.18
N ILE A 3 -0.26 -1.82 11.68
CA ILE A 3 0.99 -1.57 10.96
C ILE A 3 1.73 -0.43 11.66
N VAL A 4 3.03 -0.36 11.52
CA VAL A 4 3.85 0.61 12.24
C VAL A 4 4.82 1.34 11.31
N THR A 5 5.18 2.56 11.68
CA THR A 5 6.33 3.22 11.03
C THR A 5 7.63 2.60 11.54
N PRO A 6 8.74 2.72 10.80
CA PRO A 6 10.06 2.28 11.29
C PRO A 6 10.43 2.89 12.65
N LYS A 7 10.07 4.16 12.87
CA LYS A 7 10.31 4.85 14.14
C LYS A 7 9.48 4.26 15.29
N GLN A 8 8.21 3.92 15.02
CA GLN A 8 7.35 3.26 16.01
C GLN A 8 7.88 1.87 16.34
N MET A 9 8.34 1.08 15.33
CA MET A 9 8.93 -0.23 15.57
C MET A 9 10.12 -0.16 16.51
N GLY A 10 11.08 0.75 16.30
CA GLY A 10 12.22 0.94 17.20
C GLY A 10 11.81 1.26 18.64
N ARG A 11 10.77 2.10 18.84
CA ARG A 11 10.24 2.41 20.18
C ARG A 11 9.57 1.19 20.84
N ILE A 12 8.89 0.35 20.05
CA ILE A 12 8.29 -0.90 20.54
C ILE A 12 9.40 -1.88 20.98
N GLU A 13 10.48 -2.00 20.22
CA GLU A 13 11.65 -2.83 20.58
C GLU A 13 12.32 -2.32 21.87
N ASP A 14 12.57 -1.01 21.98
CA ASP A 14 13.13 -0.38 23.19
C ASP A 14 12.22 -0.59 24.43
N ARG A 15 10.90 -0.56 24.21
CA ARG A 15 9.93 -0.82 25.28
C ARG A 15 9.90 -2.30 25.67
N SER A 16 9.99 -3.20 24.69
CA SER A 16 10.09 -4.65 24.92
C SER A 16 11.27 -4.99 25.82
N GLU A 17 12.43 -4.36 25.60
CA GLU A 17 13.61 -4.54 26.42
C GLU A 17 13.37 -4.12 27.87
N LYS A 18 12.68 -2.98 28.10
CA LYS A 18 12.29 -2.53 29.44
C LYS A 18 11.27 -3.46 30.12
N LEU A 19 10.53 -4.22 29.34
CA LEU A 19 9.56 -5.23 29.81
C LEU A 19 10.16 -6.65 29.96
N GLY A 20 11.49 -6.77 29.79
CA GLY A 20 12.22 -8.01 30.04
C GLY A 20 12.47 -8.89 28.81
N VAL A 21 12.09 -8.44 27.60
CA VAL A 21 12.40 -9.14 26.34
C VAL A 21 13.54 -8.39 25.64
N SER A 22 14.75 -8.89 25.74
CA SER A 22 15.94 -8.24 25.17
C SER A 22 15.90 -8.20 23.63
N LYS A 23 16.57 -7.19 23.04
CA LYS A 23 16.75 -7.11 21.56
C LYS A 23 17.42 -8.37 21.01
N LYS A 24 18.31 -8.99 21.76
CA LYS A 24 18.92 -10.29 21.41
C LYS A 24 17.86 -11.39 21.30
N GLN A 25 16.96 -11.48 22.27
CA GLN A 25 15.86 -12.46 22.23
C GLN A 25 14.92 -12.21 21.05
N LEU A 26 14.63 -10.93 20.74
CA LEU A 26 13.82 -10.59 19.56
C LEU A 26 14.51 -11.04 18.26
N MET A 27 15.84 -10.82 18.12
CA MET A 27 16.61 -11.28 16.96
C MET A 27 16.68 -12.81 16.86
N GLU A 28 16.87 -13.52 17.95
CA GLU A 28 16.84 -15.00 17.97
C GLU A 28 15.45 -15.53 17.54
N ASN A 29 14.38 -14.90 18.01
CA ASN A 29 13.02 -15.25 17.60
C ASN A 29 12.77 -14.91 16.12
N ALA A 30 13.28 -13.78 15.62
CA ALA A 30 13.22 -13.39 14.21
C ALA A 30 13.94 -14.43 13.33
N GLY A 31 15.17 -14.81 13.69
CA GLY A 31 15.93 -15.85 13.01
C GLY A 31 15.21 -17.21 13.02
N LYS A 32 14.56 -17.57 14.13
CA LYS A 32 13.76 -18.80 14.23
C LYS A 32 12.54 -18.76 13.30
N ALA A 33 11.85 -17.63 13.23
CA ALA A 33 10.70 -17.44 12.36
C ALA A 33 11.09 -17.49 10.88
N LEU A 34 12.19 -16.81 10.52
CA LEU A 34 12.76 -16.83 9.18
C LEU A 34 13.16 -18.26 8.78
N ALA A 35 13.89 -18.98 9.65
CA ALA A 35 14.25 -20.38 9.41
C ALA A 35 13.03 -21.28 9.27
N GLY A 36 11.96 -21.01 10.00
CA GLY A 36 10.68 -21.70 9.88
C GLY A 36 10.01 -21.51 8.53
N ALA A 37 9.98 -20.27 8.03
CA ALA A 37 9.38 -19.95 6.73
C ALA A 37 10.17 -20.58 5.57
N ILE A 38 11.51 -20.54 5.64
CA ILE A 38 12.39 -21.18 4.65
C ILE A 38 12.19 -22.70 4.65
N ASP A 39 12.18 -23.33 5.82
CA ASP A 39 11.98 -24.77 6.00
C ASP A 39 10.59 -25.22 5.47
N GLU A 40 9.54 -24.45 5.78
CA GLU A 40 8.19 -24.71 5.25
C GLU A 40 8.15 -24.68 3.73
N TYR A 41 8.84 -23.70 3.11
CA TYR A 41 8.94 -23.65 1.65
C TYR A 41 9.71 -24.85 1.10
N CYS A 42 10.88 -25.14 1.66
CA CYS A 42 11.73 -26.25 1.21
C CYS A 42 11.04 -27.61 1.29
N ARG A 43 10.22 -27.85 2.33
CA ARG A 43 9.49 -29.12 2.52
C ARG A 43 8.33 -29.35 1.57
N LYS A 44 7.86 -28.33 0.86
CA LYS A 44 6.80 -28.48 -0.15
C LYS A 44 7.23 -29.32 -1.34
N ASP A 45 8.51 -29.26 -1.70
CA ASP A 45 9.09 -30.10 -2.74
C ASP A 45 9.80 -31.30 -2.11
N ILE A 46 9.12 -32.43 -2.08
CA ILE A 46 9.64 -33.69 -1.54
C ILE A 46 10.51 -34.46 -2.53
N SER A 47 10.61 -34.00 -3.78
CA SER A 47 11.37 -34.70 -4.83
C SER A 47 12.89 -34.49 -4.69
N ILE A 48 13.32 -33.43 -3.98
CA ILE A 48 14.71 -33.08 -3.72
C ILE A 48 15.01 -33.29 -2.24
N PRO A 49 16.02 -34.08 -1.85
CA PRO A 49 16.45 -34.18 -0.45
C PRO A 49 16.86 -32.85 0.17
N GLU A 50 16.66 -32.70 1.49
CA GLU A 50 16.99 -31.43 2.17
C GLU A 50 18.48 -31.08 2.06
N GLU A 51 19.36 -32.07 2.12
CA GLU A 51 20.82 -31.92 1.98
C GLU A 51 21.28 -31.46 0.59
N GLU A 52 20.44 -31.58 -0.43
CA GLU A 52 20.69 -31.10 -1.79
C GLU A 52 20.16 -29.68 -2.01
N LYS A 53 19.26 -29.19 -1.14
CA LYS A 53 18.71 -27.84 -1.23
C LYS A 53 19.70 -26.81 -0.69
N SER A 54 20.21 -25.98 -1.60
CA SER A 54 21.15 -24.91 -1.28
C SER A 54 20.39 -23.62 -0.91
N ILE A 55 20.69 -23.04 0.26
CA ILE A 55 20.14 -21.78 0.73
C ILE A 55 21.27 -20.75 0.77
N VAL A 56 21.10 -19.66 0.02
CA VAL A 56 22.07 -18.57 -0.07
C VAL A 56 21.54 -17.36 0.69
N PHE A 57 22.26 -16.91 1.71
CA PHE A 57 21.98 -15.70 2.46
C PHE A 57 22.83 -14.55 1.93
N LEU A 58 22.20 -13.48 1.46
CA LEU A 58 22.83 -12.19 1.17
C LEU A 58 22.82 -11.36 2.45
N ALA A 59 23.91 -11.39 3.20
CA ALA A 59 23.97 -10.78 4.52
C ALA A 59 24.59 -9.38 4.48
N GLY A 60 23.85 -8.39 5.03
CA GLY A 60 24.36 -7.06 5.29
C GLY A 60 25.13 -6.98 6.61
N LYS A 61 25.78 -5.81 6.87
CA LYS A 61 26.55 -5.57 8.09
C LYS A 61 25.73 -5.26 9.35
N GLY A 62 24.42 -4.95 9.18
CA GLY A 62 23.52 -4.52 10.26
C GLY A 62 22.75 -5.67 10.90
N ASN A 63 21.71 -5.30 11.66
CA ASN A 63 20.86 -6.27 12.38
C ASN A 63 20.11 -7.21 11.42
N ASN A 64 19.73 -6.76 10.22
CA ASN A 64 19.07 -7.62 9.23
C ASN A 64 19.99 -8.79 8.79
N GLY A 65 21.31 -8.53 8.66
CA GLY A 65 22.31 -9.60 8.50
C GLY A 65 22.39 -10.50 9.72
N GLY A 66 22.23 -9.93 10.93
CA GLY A 66 22.15 -10.69 12.19
C GLY A 66 21.00 -11.69 12.21
N ASP A 67 19.81 -11.31 11.71
CA ASP A 67 18.66 -12.20 11.56
C ASP A 67 18.96 -13.35 10.57
N CYS A 68 19.69 -13.06 9.48
CA CYS A 68 20.20 -14.08 8.55
C CYS A 68 21.13 -15.07 9.25
N PHE A 69 22.08 -14.59 10.06
CA PHE A 69 23.01 -15.48 10.76
C PHE A 69 22.28 -16.36 11.78
N ALA A 70 21.30 -15.81 12.49
CA ALA A 70 20.47 -16.59 13.42
C ALA A 70 19.69 -17.68 12.69
N ALA A 71 19.10 -17.38 11.53
CA ALA A 71 18.36 -18.36 10.72
C ALA A 71 19.30 -19.41 10.11
N ALA A 72 20.44 -19.00 9.55
CA ALA A 72 21.44 -19.89 8.97
C ALA A 72 21.96 -20.90 10.00
N ASN A 73 22.21 -20.45 11.25
CA ASN A 73 22.62 -21.32 12.34
C ASN A 73 21.60 -22.43 12.64
N ILE A 74 20.30 -22.16 12.52
CA ILE A 74 19.25 -23.15 12.72
C ILE A 74 19.17 -24.12 11.52
N LEU A 75 19.21 -23.61 10.31
CA LEU A 75 19.01 -24.40 9.09
C LEU A 75 20.18 -25.36 8.78
N VAL A 76 21.41 -24.96 9.11
CA VAL A 76 22.57 -25.86 8.94
C VAL A 76 22.46 -27.11 9.80
N TYR A 77 21.88 -27.01 11.00
CA TYR A 77 21.61 -28.18 11.88
C TYR A 77 20.39 -28.99 11.47
N ARG A 78 19.56 -28.46 10.55
CA ARG A 78 18.47 -29.21 9.89
C ARG A 78 18.94 -29.95 8.62
N GLY A 79 20.23 -29.85 8.27
CA GLY A 79 20.82 -30.56 7.14
C GLY A 79 20.91 -29.79 5.83
N TYR A 80 20.41 -28.53 5.77
CA TYR A 80 20.49 -27.73 4.55
C TYR A 80 21.92 -27.30 4.23
N LYS A 81 22.22 -27.19 2.92
CA LYS A 81 23.48 -26.62 2.43
C LYS A 81 23.42 -25.09 2.50
N ILE A 82 24.22 -24.47 3.34
CA ILE A 82 24.18 -23.04 3.61
C ILE A 82 25.39 -22.34 3.00
N THR A 83 25.14 -21.29 2.22
CA THR A 83 26.14 -20.33 1.74
C THR A 83 25.78 -18.93 2.26
N ILE A 84 26.73 -18.23 2.86
CA ILE A 84 26.56 -16.83 3.29
C ILE A 84 27.42 -15.94 2.41
N ILE A 85 26.80 -15.00 1.71
CA ILE A 85 27.47 -13.97 0.93
C ILE A 85 27.43 -12.66 1.74
N ASN A 86 28.57 -12.21 2.25
CA ASN A 86 28.68 -10.96 2.99
C ASN A 86 28.67 -9.78 2.00
N VAL A 87 27.50 -9.22 1.73
CA VAL A 87 27.31 -8.17 0.71
C VAL A 87 27.70 -6.79 1.23
N GLY A 88 27.45 -6.51 2.51
CA GLY A 88 27.72 -5.22 3.16
C GLY A 88 29.05 -5.16 3.92
N GLY A 89 29.90 -6.17 3.81
CA GLY A 89 31.12 -6.32 4.61
C GLY A 89 30.88 -7.05 5.94
N GLN A 90 31.84 -6.96 6.85
CA GLN A 90 31.78 -7.63 8.15
C GLN A 90 30.69 -7.05 9.06
N PRO A 91 30.04 -7.88 9.92
CA PRO A 91 29.02 -7.43 10.85
C PRO A 91 29.50 -6.24 11.70
N SER A 92 28.70 -5.17 11.76
CA SER A 92 29.07 -3.92 12.46
C SER A 92 28.34 -3.73 13.79
N THR A 93 27.10 -4.23 13.92
CA THR A 93 26.34 -4.13 15.18
C THR A 93 26.73 -5.26 16.15
N GLU A 94 26.66 -5.00 17.46
CA GLU A 94 27.01 -6.01 18.45
C GLU A 94 26.16 -7.28 18.35
N LEU A 95 24.87 -7.14 18.10
CA LEU A 95 23.98 -8.28 17.92
C LEU A 95 24.32 -9.11 16.68
N ALA A 96 24.59 -8.46 15.54
CA ALA A 96 24.99 -9.17 14.34
C ALA A 96 26.34 -9.88 14.50
N LYS A 97 27.31 -9.24 15.18
CA LYS A 97 28.61 -9.89 15.53
C LYS A 97 28.39 -11.13 16.38
N GLU A 98 27.53 -11.03 17.41
CA GLU A 98 27.26 -12.16 18.29
C GLU A 98 26.61 -13.33 17.51
N MET A 99 25.64 -13.07 16.66
CA MET A 99 25.01 -14.12 15.83
C MET A 99 26.01 -14.74 14.85
N PHE A 100 26.89 -13.91 14.23
CA PHE A 100 27.94 -14.38 13.32
C PHE A 100 28.97 -15.28 14.01
N LEU A 101 29.34 -14.96 15.26
CA LEU A 101 30.30 -15.76 16.06
C LEU A 101 29.75 -17.15 16.42
N ARG A 102 28.44 -17.31 16.47
CA ARG A 102 27.78 -18.59 16.79
C ARG A 102 27.67 -19.56 15.60
N LEU A 103 27.99 -19.09 14.39
CA LEU A 103 27.89 -19.93 13.19
C LEU A 103 28.92 -21.07 13.21
N PRO A 104 28.53 -22.32 12.89
CA PRO A 104 29.49 -23.43 12.71
C PRO A 104 30.21 -23.27 11.37
N LYS A 105 31.29 -22.51 11.37
CA LYS A 105 32.03 -22.06 10.17
C LYS A 105 32.52 -23.20 9.29
N GLU A 106 32.74 -24.36 9.85
CA GLU A 106 33.15 -25.59 9.12
C GLU A 106 32.04 -26.23 8.31
N ARG A 107 30.77 -25.82 8.53
CA ARG A 107 29.58 -26.35 7.83
C ARG A 107 28.93 -25.33 6.90
N ILE A 108 29.45 -24.12 6.82
CA ILE A 108 28.89 -23.02 6.07
C ILE A 108 29.93 -22.50 5.09
N GLU A 109 29.53 -22.34 3.83
CA GLU A 109 30.35 -21.68 2.84
C GLU A 109 30.24 -20.16 2.98
N PHE A 110 31.36 -19.45 3.02
CA PHE A 110 31.42 -17.98 3.09
C PHE A 110 32.01 -17.39 1.82
N ILE A 111 31.31 -16.43 1.24
CA ILE A 111 31.75 -15.69 0.06
C ILE A 111 31.73 -14.20 0.36
N ASP A 112 32.82 -13.49 0.05
CA ASP A 112 32.85 -12.04 0.13
C ASP A 112 32.08 -11.44 -1.05
N GLY A 113 30.96 -10.78 -0.75
CA GLY A 113 30.09 -10.12 -1.72
C GLY A 113 30.32 -8.61 -1.84
N TYR A 114 31.11 -8.01 -0.97
CA TYR A 114 31.41 -6.58 -0.98
C TYR A 114 32.68 -6.23 -1.75
N ARG A 115 32.76 -4.98 -2.21
CA ARG A 115 33.95 -4.39 -2.82
C ARG A 115 34.68 -3.54 -1.81
N SER A 116 36.03 -3.56 -1.82
CA SER A 116 36.82 -2.59 -1.08
C SER A 116 36.92 -1.26 -1.85
N GLU A 117 37.13 -0.15 -1.15
CA GLU A 117 37.29 1.17 -1.77
C GLU A 117 38.40 1.20 -2.85
N SER A 118 39.47 0.42 -2.65
CA SER A 118 40.53 0.30 -3.66
C SER A 118 40.09 -0.40 -4.95
N VAL A 119 39.15 -1.35 -4.86
CA VAL A 119 38.58 -2.04 -6.01
C VAL A 119 37.59 -1.12 -6.73
N GLU A 120 36.77 -0.37 -6.02
CA GLU A 120 35.85 0.61 -6.60
C GLU A 120 36.62 1.70 -7.35
N ALA A 121 37.63 2.29 -6.75
CA ALA A 121 38.49 3.30 -7.40
C ALA A 121 39.19 2.73 -8.65
N ALA A 122 39.60 1.47 -8.62
CA ALA A 122 40.23 0.82 -9.77
C ALA A 122 39.23 0.58 -10.93
N ILE A 123 37.99 0.22 -10.63
CA ILE A 123 36.92 0.01 -11.61
C ILE A 123 36.53 1.36 -12.25
N GLU A 124 36.39 2.42 -11.45
CA GLU A 124 36.12 3.77 -11.95
C GLU A 124 37.24 4.30 -12.85
N ALA A 125 38.50 4.14 -12.42
CA ALA A 125 39.66 4.57 -13.19
C ALA A 125 39.80 3.81 -14.54
N ALA A 126 39.25 2.60 -14.63
CA ALA A 126 39.26 1.77 -15.85
C ALA A 126 38.01 1.98 -16.73
N GLU A 127 37.09 2.90 -16.37
CA GLU A 127 35.81 3.14 -17.06
C GLU A 127 35.00 1.85 -17.32
N LEU A 128 35.11 0.86 -16.42
CA LEU A 128 34.43 -0.43 -16.58
C LEU A 128 32.97 -0.33 -16.14
N ASP A 129 32.09 -0.95 -16.92
CA ASP A 129 30.70 -1.10 -16.54
C ASP A 129 30.57 -2.04 -15.34
N TYR A 130 30.03 -1.54 -14.21
CA TYR A 130 29.79 -2.29 -12.98
C TYR A 130 28.86 -3.50 -13.15
N MET A 131 28.06 -3.52 -14.21
CA MET A 131 27.06 -4.55 -14.49
C MET A 131 27.57 -5.66 -15.43
N THR A 132 28.68 -5.42 -16.13
CA THR A 132 29.22 -6.42 -17.06
C THR A 132 29.99 -7.48 -16.29
N ILE A 133 29.39 -8.67 -16.20
CA ILE A 133 30.07 -9.89 -15.77
C ILE A 133 30.93 -10.33 -16.96
N PRO A 134 32.26 -10.31 -16.84
CA PRO A 134 33.13 -10.67 -17.96
C PRO A 134 32.89 -12.10 -18.42
N GLN A 135 32.95 -12.31 -19.72
CA GLN A 135 32.86 -13.65 -20.30
C GLN A 135 34.04 -14.52 -19.80
N PRO A 136 33.83 -15.83 -19.61
CA PRO A 136 34.90 -16.75 -19.17
C PRO A 136 36.20 -16.61 -19.96
N LYS A 137 36.10 -16.32 -21.26
CA LYS A 137 37.24 -16.12 -22.16
C LYS A 137 38.11 -14.91 -21.79
N GLU A 138 37.50 -13.79 -21.35
CA GLU A 138 38.24 -12.59 -20.91
C GLU A 138 38.96 -12.81 -19.57
N LEU A 139 38.41 -13.68 -18.70
CA LEU A 139 39.08 -14.14 -17.48
C LEU A 139 40.34 -14.97 -17.77
N ASP A 140 40.22 -15.87 -18.75
CA ASP A 140 41.33 -16.71 -19.18
C ASP A 140 42.45 -15.88 -19.83
N ASP A 141 42.09 -14.89 -20.65
CA ASP A 141 43.03 -14.00 -21.30
C ASP A 141 43.81 -13.12 -20.29
N LEU A 142 43.09 -12.57 -19.30
CA LEU A 142 43.70 -11.82 -18.18
C LEU A 142 44.59 -12.75 -17.29
N ALA A 143 44.14 -13.99 -17.06
CA ALA A 143 44.88 -14.95 -16.26
C ALA A 143 46.19 -15.43 -16.95
N ARG A 144 46.24 -15.41 -18.29
CA ARG A 144 47.37 -15.82 -19.12
C ARG A 144 48.42 -14.73 -19.35
N LYS A 145 48.10 -13.45 -19.04
CA LYS A 145 49.09 -12.36 -19.13
C LYS A 145 50.30 -12.61 -18.21
N LYS A 146 51.52 -12.64 -18.79
CA LYS A 146 52.76 -12.87 -18.04
C LYS A 146 53.20 -11.67 -17.18
N ASP A 147 52.93 -10.43 -17.66
CA ASP A 147 53.31 -9.19 -16.97
C ASP A 147 52.01 -8.44 -16.59
N ARG A 148 51.41 -8.84 -15.45
CA ARG A 148 50.22 -8.16 -14.89
C ARG A 148 50.61 -6.94 -14.08
N ASN A 149 49.99 -5.82 -14.37
CA ASN A 149 50.09 -4.65 -13.50
C ASN A 149 49.17 -4.84 -12.25
N PRO A 150 49.29 -3.99 -11.23
CA PRO A 150 48.48 -4.07 -10.03
C PRO A 150 46.95 -4.02 -10.32
N LEU A 151 46.52 -3.23 -11.32
CA LEU A 151 45.15 -3.09 -11.74
C LEU A 151 44.60 -4.41 -12.34
N ASP A 152 45.38 -5.09 -13.22
CA ASP A 152 45.00 -6.38 -13.79
C ASP A 152 44.76 -7.44 -12.69
N ASN A 153 45.55 -7.41 -11.60
CA ASN A 153 45.38 -8.34 -10.48
C ASN A 153 44.11 -8.04 -9.66
N ILE A 154 43.82 -6.77 -9.42
CA ILE A 154 42.57 -6.32 -8.74
C ILE A 154 41.37 -6.75 -9.55
N LEU A 155 41.35 -6.48 -10.87
CA LEU A 155 40.26 -6.85 -11.75
C LEU A 155 40.07 -8.37 -11.84
N LEU A 156 41.13 -9.17 -11.87
CA LEU A 156 41.07 -10.61 -11.86
C LEU A 156 40.46 -11.15 -10.56
N GLN A 157 40.85 -10.59 -9.41
CA GLN A 157 40.27 -10.96 -8.12
C GLN A 157 38.77 -10.65 -8.08
N GLU A 158 38.36 -9.45 -8.53
CA GLU A 158 36.97 -9.05 -8.58
C GLU A 158 36.13 -9.96 -9.50
N LYS A 159 36.64 -10.29 -10.68
CA LYS A 159 36.02 -11.23 -11.61
C LYS A 159 35.82 -12.62 -11.00
N ARG A 160 36.81 -13.13 -10.29
CA ARG A 160 36.72 -14.42 -9.57
C ARG A 160 35.67 -14.36 -8.47
N ARG A 161 35.66 -13.28 -7.68
CA ARG A 161 34.68 -13.03 -6.63
C ARG A 161 33.26 -13.04 -7.19
N MET A 162 33.00 -12.24 -8.23
CA MET A 162 31.68 -12.19 -8.87
C MET A 162 31.26 -13.49 -9.51
N SER A 163 32.19 -14.27 -10.05
CA SER A 163 31.91 -15.61 -10.58
C SER A 163 31.42 -16.57 -9.48
N LEU A 164 32.04 -16.54 -8.29
CA LEU A 164 31.59 -17.35 -7.14
C LEU A 164 30.21 -16.91 -6.65
N VAL A 165 29.99 -15.60 -6.48
CA VAL A 165 28.68 -15.02 -6.09
C VAL A 165 27.60 -15.45 -7.09
N LYS A 166 27.86 -15.29 -8.40
CA LYS A 166 26.93 -15.67 -9.46
C LYS A 166 26.60 -17.16 -9.44
N SER A 167 27.62 -18.01 -9.33
CA SER A 167 27.44 -19.47 -9.29
C SER A 167 26.59 -19.87 -8.08
N ALA A 168 26.88 -19.33 -6.89
CA ALA A 168 26.10 -19.62 -5.68
C ALA A 168 24.63 -19.25 -5.85
N ILE A 169 24.33 -18.04 -6.38
CA ILE A 169 22.94 -17.56 -6.56
C ILE A 169 22.18 -18.36 -7.62
N ILE A 170 22.82 -18.68 -8.76
CA ILE A 170 22.17 -19.42 -9.84
C ILE A 170 21.83 -20.85 -9.41
N CYS A 171 22.71 -21.48 -8.61
CA CYS A 171 22.53 -22.85 -8.12
C CYS A 171 21.69 -22.93 -6.83
N ALA A 172 21.25 -21.79 -6.28
CA ALA A 172 20.47 -21.76 -5.05
C ALA A 172 19.06 -22.33 -5.26
N TYR A 173 18.54 -23.02 -4.24
CA TYR A 173 17.13 -23.36 -4.12
C TYR A 173 16.33 -22.20 -3.49
N VAL A 174 16.94 -21.50 -2.52
CA VAL A 174 16.40 -20.29 -1.90
C VAL A 174 17.50 -19.23 -1.82
N VAL A 175 17.14 -17.98 -2.18
CA VAL A 175 17.99 -16.79 -1.96
C VAL A 175 17.30 -15.90 -0.93
N VAL A 176 18.01 -15.56 0.14
CA VAL A 176 17.52 -14.78 1.27
C VAL A 176 18.20 -13.42 1.28
N ASP A 177 17.44 -12.35 1.19
CA ASP A 177 17.91 -10.96 1.28
C ASP A 177 17.82 -10.43 2.71
N GLY A 178 18.95 -10.25 3.36
CA GLY A 178 19.11 -9.58 4.66
C GLY A 178 20.14 -8.45 4.60
N VAL A 179 20.25 -7.75 3.46
CA VAL A 179 21.25 -6.69 3.27
C VAL A 179 20.84 -5.42 4.00
N TYR A 180 19.62 -4.92 3.73
CA TYR A 180 19.07 -3.74 4.38
C TYR A 180 17.71 -4.04 5.00
N GLY A 181 17.46 -3.50 6.18
CA GLY A 181 16.15 -3.53 6.84
C GLY A 181 15.47 -2.17 6.81
N THR A 182 14.73 -1.85 7.88
CA THR A 182 13.95 -0.61 8.04
C THR A 182 14.78 0.69 7.98
N GLY A 183 16.10 0.60 8.07
CA GLY A 183 17.03 1.74 8.04
C GLY A 183 17.32 2.30 6.66
N PHE A 184 16.98 1.61 5.57
CA PHE A 184 17.27 2.06 4.21
C PHE A 184 16.52 3.36 3.86
N ARG A 185 17.22 4.33 3.24
CA ARG A 185 16.64 5.66 2.89
C ARG A 185 16.95 6.13 1.48
N ASP A 186 18.10 5.77 0.93
CA ASP A 186 18.72 6.44 -0.20
C ASP A 186 18.81 5.57 -1.46
N GLN A 187 19.90 5.70 -2.16
CA GLN A 187 20.22 4.91 -3.34
C GLN A 187 20.88 3.60 -2.95
N LEU A 188 20.59 2.58 -3.71
CA LEU A 188 21.22 1.28 -3.53
C LEU A 188 22.64 1.32 -4.12
N ASP A 189 23.58 0.72 -3.40
CA ASP A 189 24.95 0.52 -3.89
C ASP A 189 24.94 -0.26 -5.20
N LYS A 190 25.75 0.17 -6.18
CA LYS A 190 25.78 -0.44 -7.52
C LYS A 190 26.20 -1.92 -7.52
N ASN A 191 27.13 -2.31 -6.65
CA ASN A 191 27.53 -3.71 -6.51
C ASN A 191 26.39 -4.55 -5.95
N ILE A 192 25.68 -4.04 -4.96
CA ILE A 192 24.50 -4.71 -4.36
C ILE A 192 23.38 -4.83 -5.40
N ALA A 193 23.09 -3.76 -6.14
CA ALA A 193 22.12 -3.79 -7.24
C ALA A 193 22.51 -4.83 -8.32
N GLY A 194 23.79 -4.93 -8.65
CA GLY A 194 24.32 -5.94 -9.57
C GLY A 194 24.14 -7.37 -9.06
N ILE A 195 24.33 -7.61 -7.76
CA ILE A 195 24.07 -8.93 -7.14
C ILE A 195 22.59 -9.27 -7.18
N PHE A 196 21.71 -8.32 -6.89
CA PHE A 196 20.25 -8.53 -6.94
C PHE A 196 19.72 -8.76 -8.36
N ALA A 197 20.41 -8.24 -9.37
CA ALA A 197 20.08 -8.43 -10.78
C ALA A 197 20.51 -9.81 -11.35
N ILE A 198 21.25 -10.63 -10.60
CA ILE A 198 21.62 -11.98 -11.04
C ILE A 198 20.35 -12.81 -11.21
N GLY A 199 20.09 -13.24 -12.43
CA GLY A 199 18.95 -14.10 -12.75
C GLY A 199 19.08 -15.47 -12.08
N THR A 200 18.01 -15.92 -11.44
CA THR A 200 17.93 -17.22 -10.76
C THR A 200 16.50 -17.74 -10.80
N SER A 201 16.33 -19.04 -10.75
CA SER A 201 15.06 -19.72 -10.51
C SER A 201 14.78 -19.99 -9.03
N ALA A 202 15.70 -19.60 -8.14
CA ALA A 202 15.55 -19.75 -6.71
C ALA A 202 14.36 -18.96 -6.17
N TYR A 203 13.70 -19.49 -5.14
CA TYR A 203 12.69 -18.74 -4.40
C TYR A 203 13.36 -17.62 -3.59
N ARG A 204 12.85 -16.41 -3.72
CA ARG A 204 13.47 -15.20 -3.18
C ARG A 204 12.74 -14.73 -1.92
N ILE A 205 13.40 -14.75 -0.78
CA ILE A 205 12.83 -14.34 0.50
C ILE A 205 13.52 -13.07 0.98
N ALA A 206 12.73 -12.02 1.31
CA ALA A 206 13.26 -10.83 1.97
C ALA A 206 13.08 -10.91 3.49
N VAL A 207 14.10 -10.49 4.21
CA VAL A 207 14.13 -10.42 5.68
C VAL A 207 13.62 -9.06 6.11
N ASP A 208 12.54 -9.04 6.86
CA ASP A 208 11.86 -7.87 7.41
C ASP A 208 11.30 -6.90 6.35
N VAL A 209 12.14 -6.41 5.43
CA VAL A 209 11.78 -5.51 4.31
C VAL A 209 12.70 -5.81 3.12
N PRO A 210 12.21 -5.85 1.88
CA PRO A 210 13.07 -6.00 0.71
C PRO A 210 14.12 -4.88 0.64
N SER A 211 15.38 -5.25 0.46
CA SER A 211 16.49 -4.29 0.38
C SER A 211 16.35 -3.37 -0.81
N GLY A 212 16.51 -2.07 -0.58
CA GLY A 212 16.24 -1.01 -1.55
C GLY A 212 14.85 -0.41 -1.44
N GLY A 213 13.97 -0.94 -0.58
CA GLY A 213 12.65 -0.39 -0.29
C GLY A 213 12.66 0.56 0.92
N ASN A 214 12.00 1.72 0.79
CA ASN A 214 11.79 2.63 1.92
C ASN A 214 10.61 2.16 2.75
N SER A 215 10.89 1.66 3.92
CA SER A 215 9.91 1.05 4.84
C SER A 215 8.85 2.02 5.41
N PHE A 216 9.00 3.34 5.20
CA PHE A 216 8.00 4.34 5.57
C PHE A 216 7.16 4.79 4.38
N THR A 217 7.79 5.25 3.29
CA THR A 217 7.09 5.84 2.14
C THR A 217 6.61 4.82 1.11
N GLY A 218 7.27 3.67 1.02
CA GLY A 218 7.04 2.65 -0.01
C GLY A 218 7.71 2.95 -1.35
N THR A 219 8.60 3.95 -1.41
CA THR A 219 9.46 4.16 -2.58
C THR A 219 10.50 3.06 -2.68
N VAL A 220 10.99 2.79 -3.89
CA VAL A 220 11.95 1.72 -4.16
C VAL A 220 13.10 2.26 -5.00
N ALA A 221 14.32 1.98 -4.59
CA ALA A 221 15.51 2.32 -5.33
C ALA A 221 15.64 1.45 -6.60
N PHE A 222 16.33 1.98 -7.61
CA PHE A 222 16.67 1.19 -8.79
C PHE A 222 17.56 -0.01 -8.40
N GLY A 223 17.24 -1.20 -8.93
CA GLY A 223 17.98 -2.43 -8.63
C GLY A 223 17.65 -3.07 -7.28
N ALA A 224 16.58 -2.66 -6.61
CA ALA A 224 16.12 -3.25 -5.35
C ALA A 224 15.78 -4.74 -5.49
N PHE A 225 15.84 -5.47 -4.37
CA PHE A 225 15.50 -6.87 -4.31
C PHE A 225 13.98 -7.09 -4.48
N GLU A 226 13.59 -7.84 -5.49
CA GLU A 226 12.19 -8.25 -5.70
C GLU A 226 12.01 -9.65 -5.10
N ALA A 227 11.22 -9.75 -4.03
CA ALA A 227 10.99 -10.99 -3.31
C ALA A 227 9.72 -11.70 -3.75
N ASP A 228 9.74 -13.03 -3.72
CA ASP A 228 8.54 -13.87 -3.80
C ASP A 228 7.78 -13.87 -2.47
N GLU A 229 8.53 -13.80 -1.37
CA GLU A 229 7.97 -13.69 -0.01
C GLU A 229 8.83 -12.75 0.86
N THR A 230 8.16 -11.95 1.70
CA THR A 230 8.80 -11.16 2.76
C THR A 230 8.35 -11.67 4.12
N VAL A 231 9.29 -12.08 4.96
CA VAL A 231 9.05 -12.42 6.36
C VAL A 231 9.37 -11.19 7.21
N THR A 232 8.32 -10.46 7.62
CA THR A 232 8.46 -9.23 8.41
C THR A 232 8.18 -9.51 9.88
N PHE A 233 8.92 -8.84 10.78
CA PHE A 233 8.95 -9.15 12.20
C PHE A 233 8.04 -8.26 13.03
N GLY A 234 7.24 -8.88 13.88
CA GLY A 234 6.28 -8.26 14.78
C GLY A 234 5.13 -7.58 14.06
N PHE A 235 5.42 -6.56 13.26
CA PHE A 235 4.43 -5.76 12.54
C PHE A 235 4.87 -5.45 11.12
N MET A 236 3.89 -5.36 10.21
CA MET A 236 4.11 -4.81 8.88
C MET A 236 4.49 -3.33 8.96
N LYS A 237 5.42 -2.87 8.13
CA LYS A 237 5.82 -1.46 8.08
C LYS A 237 4.95 -0.70 7.08
N THR A 238 4.71 0.59 7.34
CA THR A 238 3.80 1.42 6.54
C THR A 238 4.13 1.40 5.05
N GLY A 239 5.40 1.50 4.67
CA GLY A 239 5.86 1.49 3.28
C GLY A 239 5.53 0.19 2.52
N MET A 240 5.48 -0.96 3.22
CA MET A 240 5.13 -2.25 2.61
C MET A 240 3.68 -2.31 2.10
N THR A 241 2.85 -1.38 2.53
CA THR A 241 1.46 -1.25 2.09
C THR A 241 1.30 -0.35 0.87
N GLN A 242 2.37 0.32 0.44
CA GLN A 242 2.34 1.29 -0.65
C GLN A 242 3.09 0.79 -1.89
N TYR A 243 2.60 1.14 -3.06
CA TYR A 243 3.30 0.89 -4.32
C TYR A 243 4.35 2.00 -4.59
N PRO A 244 5.50 1.64 -5.17
CA PRO A 244 5.85 0.36 -5.79
C PRO A 244 6.28 -0.76 -4.82
N MET A 245 6.68 -0.46 -3.57
CA MET A 245 7.28 -1.43 -2.64
C MET A 245 6.40 -2.66 -2.40
N ARG A 246 5.07 -2.51 -2.39
CA ARG A 246 4.14 -3.64 -2.20
C ARG A 246 4.37 -4.76 -3.22
N LYS A 247 4.72 -4.40 -4.46
CA LYS A 247 5.07 -5.38 -5.51
C LYS A 247 6.35 -6.14 -5.15
N TYR A 248 7.36 -5.43 -4.64
CA TYR A 248 8.66 -6.01 -4.27
C TYR A 248 8.59 -6.92 -3.04
N CYS A 249 7.54 -6.80 -2.21
CA CYS A 249 7.37 -7.65 -1.02
C CYS A 249 6.88 -9.07 -1.33
N GLY A 250 6.32 -9.33 -2.48
CA GLY A 250 5.67 -10.61 -2.78
C GLY A 250 4.58 -10.99 -1.78
N LYS A 251 4.51 -12.25 -1.39
CA LYS A 251 3.69 -12.72 -0.26
C LYS A 251 4.28 -12.17 1.04
N MET A 252 3.43 -11.60 1.91
CA MET A 252 3.88 -11.06 3.20
C MET A 252 3.45 -11.94 4.36
N THR A 253 4.44 -12.42 5.12
CA THR A 253 4.25 -13.19 6.35
C THR A 253 4.69 -12.34 7.53
N VAL A 254 3.77 -12.00 8.43
CA VAL A 254 4.09 -11.29 9.68
C VAL A 254 4.41 -12.31 10.75
N ALA A 255 5.66 -12.36 11.17
CA ALA A 255 6.14 -13.30 12.15
C ALA A 255 6.05 -12.72 13.57
N ASP A 256 5.45 -13.47 14.49
CA ASP A 256 5.52 -13.15 15.92
C ASP A 256 6.95 -13.39 16.43
N ILE A 257 7.56 -12.36 16.99
CA ILE A 257 8.90 -12.41 17.55
C ILE A 257 8.91 -12.28 19.09
N GLY A 258 7.72 -12.36 19.72
CA GLY A 258 7.57 -12.30 21.18
C GLY A 258 7.56 -10.88 21.74
N ILE A 259 7.04 -9.89 21.01
CA ILE A 259 6.82 -8.53 21.50
C ILE A 259 5.75 -8.56 22.59
N PRO A 260 6.02 -8.11 23.84
CA PRO A 260 5.03 -8.07 24.88
C PRO A 260 3.88 -7.13 24.56
N ALA A 261 2.64 -7.51 24.87
CA ALA A 261 1.46 -6.67 24.62
C ALA A 261 1.60 -5.25 25.22
N GLY A 262 2.19 -5.13 26.42
CA GLY A 262 2.46 -3.83 27.05
C GLY A 262 3.50 -2.97 26.34
N ALA A 263 4.21 -3.48 25.33
CA ALA A 263 5.15 -2.66 24.54
C ALA A 263 4.43 -1.71 23.57
N LEU A 264 3.14 -1.92 23.32
CA LEU A 264 2.33 -1.08 22.44
C LEU A 264 1.84 0.22 23.11
N ASP A 265 1.99 0.37 24.43
CA ASP A 265 1.63 1.59 25.17
C ASP A 265 2.37 2.84 24.65
N VAL A 266 3.56 2.64 24.07
CA VAL A 266 4.33 3.74 23.43
C VAL A 266 3.61 4.36 22.22
N LEU A 267 2.57 3.72 21.69
CA LEU A 267 1.78 4.20 20.56
C LEU A 267 0.51 4.96 20.95
N ASP A 268 0.18 5.06 22.25
CA ASP A 268 -1.12 5.59 22.69
C ASP A 268 -1.35 7.05 22.28
N SER A 269 -0.30 7.87 22.26
CA SER A 269 -0.34 9.27 21.82
C SER A 269 0.00 9.48 20.34
N ASP A 270 0.42 8.43 19.66
CA ASP A 270 0.87 8.51 18.27
C ASP A 270 -0.32 8.37 17.29
N ARG A 271 -0.10 8.79 16.03
CA ARG A 271 -0.95 8.41 14.92
C ARG A 271 -0.93 6.90 14.77
N LYS A 272 -2.12 6.29 14.69
CA LYS A 272 -2.26 4.84 14.52
C LYS A 272 -2.36 4.49 13.04
N TYR A 273 -1.63 3.46 12.64
CA TYR A 273 -1.63 2.94 11.28
C TYR A 273 -2.19 1.52 11.26
N TYR A 274 -3.02 1.21 10.26
CA TYR A 274 -3.51 -0.15 10.09
C TYR A 274 -3.88 -0.48 8.64
N ARG A 275 -3.78 -1.74 8.31
CA ARG A 275 -4.37 -2.29 7.11
C ARG A 275 -5.81 -2.64 7.38
N ILE A 276 -6.72 -2.21 6.50
CA ILE A 276 -8.12 -2.58 6.61
C ILE A 276 -8.25 -4.08 6.36
N GLU A 277 -8.94 -4.75 7.25
CA GLU A 277 -9.27 -6.17 7.17
C GLU A 277 -10.75 -6.35 7.50
N ARG A 278 -11.30 -7.46 7.08
CA ARG A 278 -12.70 -7.81 7.33
C ARG A 278 -13.11 -7.65 8.79
N ASN A 279 -12.24 -8.03 9.73
CA ASN A 279 -12.52 -7.95 11.17
C ASN A 279 -12.74 -6.51 11.68
N HIS A 280 -12.12 -5.51 11.05
CA HIS A 280 -12.35 -4.09 11.39
C HIS A 280 -13.76 -3.62 10.98
N LEU A 281 -14.41 -4.36 10.10
CA LEU A 281 -15.73 -4.07 9.55
C LEU A 281 -16.80 -5.01 10.12
N ALA A 282 -16.55 -5.67 11.25
CA ALA A 282 -17.44 -6.68 11.83
C ALA A 282 -18.81 -6.10 12.25
N SER A 283 -18.87 -4.80 12.59
CA SER A 283 -20.10 -4.06 12.89
C SER A 283 -20.80 -3.49 11.67
N PHE A 284 -20.21 -3.64 10.47
CA PHE A 284 -20.72 -3.10 9.23
C PHE A 284 -21.13 -4.22 8.25
N PRO A 285 -22.20 -4.09 7.47
CA PRO A 285 -23.20 -3.02 7.49
C PRO A 285 -24.08 -3.08 8.76
N PRO A 286 -24.74 -1.97 9.13
CA PRO A 286 -25.66 -1.96 10.24
C PRO A 286 -26.73 -3.05 10.08
N ARG A 287 -27.12 -3.64 11.22
CA ARG A 287 -28.16 -4.68 11.22
C ARG A 287 -29.48 -4.10 10.77
N ARG A 288 -30.16 -4.80 9.84
CA ARG A 288 -31.49 -4.44 9.36
C ARG A 288 -32.54 -5.15 10.20
N GLU A 289 -33.20 -4.41 11.09
CA GLU A 289 -34.30 -4.95 11.91
C GLU A 289 -35.57 -5.08 11.06
N ARG A 290 -36.49 -5.95 11.49
CA ARG A 290 -37.69 -6.24 10.70
C ARG A 290 -38.68 -5.07 10.61
N ASP A 291 -38.68 -4.20 11.61
CA ASP A 291 -39.52 -3.01 11.72
C ASP A 291 -38.88 -1.76 11.13
N ALA A 292 -37.72 -1.88 10.49
CA ALA A 292 -37.04 -0.76 9.86
C ALA A 292 -37.81 -0.24 8.66
N TYR A 293 -37.81 1.08 8.47
CA TYR A 293 -38.39 1.78 7.33
C TYR A 293 -37.33 2.59 6.58
N LYS A 294 -37.69 3.18 5.42
CA LYS A 294 -36.73 3.88 4.55
C LYS A 294 -35.93 4.97 5.27
N GLY A 295 -36.52 5.72 6.20
CA GLY A 295 -35.82 6.75 6.98
C GLY A 295 -34.76 6.20 7.94
N THR A 296 -34.86 4.93 8.37
CA THR A 296 -33.88 4.29 9.25
C THR A 296 -32.49 4.21 8.63
N PHE A 297 -32.43 4.12 7.30
CA PHE A 297 -31.16 3.96 6.57
C PHE A 297 -30.68 5.25 5.88
N GLY A 298 -31.24 6.39 6.33
CA GLY A 298 -30.81 7.70 5.92
C GLY A 298 -31.22 8.13 4.51
N ASN A 299 -30.93 9.38 4.23
CA ASN A 299 -31.26 10.09 3.01
C ASN A 299 -30.00 10.72 2.41
N VAL A 300 -29.56 10.23 1.25
CA VAL A 300 -28.38 10.74 0.55
C VAL A 300 -28.81 11.75 -0.51
N LEU A 301 -28.29 12.97 -0.43
CA LEU A 301 -28.36 13.96 -1.48
C LEU A 301 -27.12 13.88 -2.35
N VAL A 302 -27.30 13.58 -3.64
CA VAL A 302 -26.21 13.52 -4.64
C VAL A 302 -26.32 14.75 -5.53
N ILE A 303 -25.34 15.67 -5.47
CA ILE A 303 -25.25 16.86 -6.31
C ILE A 303 -24.20 16.56 -7.39
N ALA A 304 -24.67 16.17 -8.58
CA ALA A 304 -23.79 15.57 -9.56
C ALA A 304 -24.35 15.68 -10.99
N GLY A 305 -23.49 15.45 -11.97
CA GLY A 305 -23.85 15.42 -13.38
C GLY A 305 -23.93 16.81 -14.02
N SER A 306 -23.92 16.80 -15.33
CA SER A 306 -24.13 17.93 -16.24
C SER A 306 -24.75 17.38 -17.53
N SER A 307 -25.08 18.24 -18.48
CA SER A 307 -25.62 17.78 -19.76
C SER A 307 -24.70 16.80 -20.51
N SER A 308 -23.39 16.88 -20.29
CA SER A 308 -22.37 16.03 -20.93
C SER A 308 -21.90 14.86 -20.08
N MET A 309 -22.05 14.89 -18.74
CA MET A 309 -21.53 13.88 -17.79
C MET A 309 -22.62 13.22 -16.95
N ARG A 310 -23.69 12.77 -17.62
CA ARG A 310 -24.88 12.17 -16.99
C ARG A 310 -24.58 10.84 -16.29
N GLY A 311 -23.65 10.05 -16.86
CA GLY A 311 -23.26 8.75 -16.33
C GLY A 311 -22.60 8.81 -14.94
N ALA A 312 -21.86 9.88 -14.63
CA ALA A 312 -21.23 10.07 -13.32
C ALA A 312 -22.28 10.17 -12.20
N ALA A 313 -23.34 10.96 -12.42
CA ALA A 313 -24.46 11.07 -11.48
C ALA A 313 -25.21 9.72 -11.30
N ALA A 314 -25.38 8.96 -12.41
CA ALA A 314 -26.01 7.63 -12.33
C ALA A 314 -25.18 6.66 -11.48
N LEU A 315 -23.88 6.60 -11.70
CA LEU A 315 -22.97 5.71 -10.97
C LEU A 315 -22.89 6.07 -9.49
N ALA A 316 -22.83 7.37 -9.14
CA ALA A 316 -22.86 7.82 -7.75
C ALA A 316 -24.19 7.45 -7.06
N ALA A 317 -25.31 7.67 -7.72
CA ALA A 317 -26.64 7.31 -7.19
C ALA A 317 -26.80 5.79 -7.02
N LEU A 318 -26.37 4.99 -8.01
CA LEU A 318 -26.37 3.52 -7.92
C LEU A 318 -25.46 3.02 -6.81
N GLY A 319 -24.25 3.60 -6.66
CA GLY A 319 -23.34 3.32 -5.55
C GLY A 319 -24.02 3.53 -4.19
N ALA A 320 -24.76 4.62 -4.03
CA ALA A 320 -25.50 4.92 -2.81
C ALA A 320 -26.65 3.94 -2.57
N LEU A 321 -27.50 3.69 -3.56
CA LEU A 321 -28.65 2.78 -3.45
C LEU A 321 -28.23 1.35 -3.14
N ARG A 322 -27.27 0.81 -3.91
CA ARG A 322 -26.78 -0.57 -3.75
C ARG A 322 -26.00 -0.78 -2.43
N SER A 323 -25.55 0.31 -1.79
CA SER A 323 -24.90 0.26 -0.48
C SER A 323 -25.86 0.44 0.69
N GLY A 324 -27.15 0.56 0.42
CA GLY A 324 -28.18 0.41 1.43
C GLY A 324 -28.79 1.71 1.95
N ALA A 325 -28.55 2.87 1.33
CA ALA A 325 -29.28 4.10 1.62
C ALA A 325 -30.79 3.89 1.53
N GLY A 326 -31.53 4.48 2.46
CA GLY A 326 -33.00 4.36 2.48
C GLY A 326 -33.69 5.21 1.42
N LEU A 327 -33.12 6.38 1.13
CA LEU A 327 -33.54 7.29 0.07
C LEU A 327 -32.32 7.90 -0.61
N VAL A 328 -32.40 8.08 -1.92
CA VAL A 328 -31.41 8.84 -2.70
C VAL A 328 -32.14 9.91 -3.49
N LYS A 329 -31.71 11.16 -3.34
CA LYS A 329 -32.17 12.29 -4.14
C LYS A 329 -31.00 12.81 -4.96
N VAL A 330 -31.17 12.96 -6.27
CA VAL A 330 -30.15 13.51 -7.15
C VAL A 330 -30.54 14.93 -7.56
N ALA A 331 -29.69 15.91 -7.24
CA ALA A 331 -29.80 17.28 -7.74
C ALA A 331 -28.93 17.39 -9.00
N SER A 332 -29.54 17.70 -10.13
CA SER A 332 -28.89 17.79 -11.42
C SER A 332 -29.68 18.63 -12.42
N VAL A 333 -29.13 18.87 -13.60
CA VAL A 333 -29.80 19.58 -14.68
C VAL A 333 -30.85 18.70 -15.39
N GLU A 334 -31.87 19.28 -16.00
CA GLU A 334 -32.99 18.60 -16.67
C GLU A 334 -32.54 17.44 -17.58
N LYS A 335 -31.63 17.72 -18.52
CA LYS A 335 -31.11 16.70 -19.46
C LYS A 335 -30.40 15.52 -18.77
N CYS A 336 -29.83 15.74 -17.61
CA CYS A 336 -29.24 14.68 -16.80
C CYS A 336 -30.34 13.87 -16.13
N ILE A 337 -31.35 14.53 -15.55
CA ILE A 337 -32.50 13.89 -14.87
C ILE A 337 -33.31 13.00 -15.84
N ASP A 338 -33.52 13.43 -17.07
CA ASP A 338 -34.17 12.61 -18.09
C ASP A 338 -33.48 11.26 -18.30
N THR A 339 -32.15 11.28 -18.34
CA THR A 339 -31.34 10.06 -18.45
C THR A 339 -31.41 9.23 -17.17
N LEU A 340 -31.30 9.88 -16.01
CA LEU A 340 -31.30 9.23 -14.71
C LEU A 340 -32.64 8.58 -14.38
N SER A 341 -33.76 9.18 -14.78
CA SER A 341 -35.11 8.62 -14.56
C SER A 341 -35.31 7.24 -15.19
N VAL A 342 -34.53 6.94 -16.24
CA VAL A 342 -34.51 5.63 -16.89
C VAL A 342 -33.48 4.69 -16.26
N LEU A 343 -32.26 5.21 -15.94
CA LEU A 343 -31.16 4.40 -15.45
C LEU A 343 -31.24 4.08 -13.96
N VAL A 344 -31.87 4.95 -13.16
CA VAL A 344 -31.94 4.87 -11.69
C VAL A 344 -33.35 5.22 -11.21
N PRO A 345 -34.40 4.49 -11.64
CA PRO A 345 -35.80 4.83 -11.32
C PRO A 345 -36.09 4.81 -9.80
N GLU A 346 -35.23 4.25 -8.98
CA GLU A 346 -35.37 4.21 -7.51
C GLU A 346 -35.00 5.54 -6.85
N ALA A 347 -34.31 6.45 -7.54
CA ALA A 347 -33.95 7.77 -7.01
C ALA A 347 -35.09 8.77 -7.19
N THR A 348 -35.08 9.81 -6.37
CA THR A 348 -35.89 11.03 -6.58
C THR A 348 -35.00 12.14 -7.10
N TYR A 349 -35.59 13.13 -7.77
CA TYR A 349 -34.81 14.15 -8.47
C TYR A 349 -35.15 15.54 -7.97
N LEU A 350 -34.15 16.41 -7.98
CA LEU A 350 -34.25 17.85 -7.84
C LEU A 350 -33.64 18.49 -9.09
N GLU A 351 -34.48 19.14 -9.86
CA GLU A 351 -34.03 19.89 -11.04
C GLU A 351 -33.32 21.16 -10.61
N MET A 352 -32.13 21.38 -11.16
CA MET A 352 -31.30 22.57 -11.03
C MET A 352 -31.30 23.28 -12.38
N ASP A 353 -31.48 24.60 -12.36
CA ASP A 353 -31.31 25.39 -13.57
C ASP A 353 -29.90 25.26 -14.14
N CYS A 354 -29.78 25.44 -15.45
CA CYS A 354 -28.48 25.32 -16.12
C CYS A 354 -28.21 26.47 -17.10
N ASP A 355 -26.92 26.68 -17.38
CA ASP A 355 -26.47 27.56 -18.44
C ASP A 355 -26.67 26.92 -19.84
N ASP A 356 -26.32 27.66 -20.91
CA ASP A 356 -26.41 27.19 -22.30
C ASP A 356 -25.51 25.97 -22.59
N TYR A 357 -24.49 25.74 -21.77
CA TYR A 357 -23.57 24.60 -21.87
C TYR A 357 -24.04 23.38 -21.06
N GLY A 358 -25.08 23.56 -20.22
CA GLY A 358 -25.70 22.52 -19.42
C GLY A 358 -24.98 22.24 -18.10
N PHE A 359 -24.34 23.26 -17.52
CA PHE A 359 -23.81 23.25 -16.16
C PHE A 359 -24.80 23.92 -15.20
N MET A 360 -24.85 23.45 -13.95
CA MET A 360 -25.76 23.96 -12.91
C MET A 360 -25.51 25.45 -12.61
N LEU A 361 -26.57 26.22 -12.46
CA LEU A 361 -26.59 27.61 -12.01
C LEU A 361 -26.91 27.66 -10.50
N PHE A 362 -26.22 28.54 -9.75
CA PHE A 362 -26.36 28.62 -8.31
C PHE A 362 -27.58 29.46 -7.86
N ASP A 363 -27.64 30.71 -8.30
CA ASP A 363 -28.57 31.70 -7.72
C ASP A 363 -30.04 31.28 -7.83
N SER A 364 -30.47 30.78 -8.97
CA SER A 364 -31.85 30.34 -9.20
C SER A 364 -32.19 29.02 -8.50
N SER A 365 -31.20 28.20 -8.21
CA SER A 365 -31.41 26.86 -7.60
C SER A 365 -31.18 26.86 -6.08
N LYS A 366 -30.67 27.94 -5.49
CA LYS A 366 -30.21 28.03 -4.10
C LYS A 366 -31.24 27.60 -3.06
N ASP A 367 -32.46 28.11 -3.15
CA ASP A 367 -33.50 27.83 -2.15
C ASP A 367 -33.98 26.37 -2.20
N ALA A 368 -34.08 25.82 -3.40
CA ALA A 368 -34.44 24.41 -3.60
C ALA A 368 -33.33 23.48 -3.10
N LEU A 369 -32.07 23.83 -3.37
CA LEU A 369 -30.91 23.13 -2.88
C LEU A 369 -30.82 23.14 -1.33
N GLN A 370 -31.06 24.30 -0.69
CA GLN A 370 -31.08 24.40 0.77
C GLN A 370 -32.12 23.48 1.40
N LYS A 371 -33.35 23.45 0.86
CA LYS A 371 -34.41 22.55 1.34
C LYS A 371 -34.04 21.07 1.18
N ALA A 372 -33.35 20.70 0.08
CA ALA A 372 -32.89 19.34 -0.13
C ALA A 372 -31.78 18.97 0.88
N MET A 373 -30.85 19.88 1.13
CA MET A 373 -29.78 19.72 2.14
C MET A 373 -30.32 19.56 3.56
N ASP A 374 -31.37 20.30 3.93
CA ASP A 374 -31.97 20.25 5.28
C ASP A 374 -32.60 18.86 5.58
N SER A 375 -32.97 18.11 4.57
CA SER A 375 -33.54 16.76 4.69
C SER A 375 -32.52 15.64 4.53
N ALA A 376 -31.28 15.94 4.15
CA ALA A 376 -30.23 14.97 3.92
C ALA A 376 -29.54 14.53 5.21
N THR A 377 -29.15 13.28 5.30
CA THR A 377 -28.30 12.73 6.37
C THR A 377 -26.84 12.53 5.91
N ALA A 378 -26.60 12.57 4.60
CA ALA A 378 -25.29 12.71 3.97
C ALA A 378 -25.44 13.38 2.60
N ILE A 379 -24.39 14.08 2.18
CA ILE A 379 -24.33 14.73 0.87
C ILE A 379 -23.15 14.17 0.10
N VAL A 380 -23.32 13.88 -1.19
CA VAL A 380 -22.23 13.56 -2.13
C VAL A 380 -22.24 14.64 -3.20
N ILE A 381 -21.10 15.29 -3.44
CA ILE A 381 -21.00 16.39 -4.40
C ILE A 381 -19.77 16.25 -5.28
N GLY A 382 -19.94 16.55 -6.57
CA GLY A 382 -18.82 16.79 -7.49
C GLY A 382 -18.73 15.85 -8.68
N CYS A 383 -19.34 14.65 -8.64
CA CYS A 383 -19.25 13.65 -9.72
C CYS A 383 -19.82 14.21 -11.04
N GLY A 384 -18.94 14.63 -11.97
CA GLY A 384 -19.33 15.10 -13.31
C GLY A 384 -20.15 16.40 -13.35
N MET A 385 -20.01 17.27 -12.36
CA MET A 385 -20.75 18.54 -12.33
C MET A 385 -20.05 19.68 -13.09
N GLY A 386 -18.79 19.47 -13.51
CA GLY A 386 -17.96 20.50 -14.14
C GLY A 386 -17.38 21.52 -13.16
N VAL A 387 -16.46 22.34 -13.65
CA VAL A 387 -15.83 23.41 -12.87
C VAL A 387 -16.16 24.75 -13.52
N THR A 388 -17.15 25.46 -12.98
CA THR A 388 -17.62 26.78 -13.40
C THR A 388 -17.70 27.69 -12.16
N PRO A 389 -17.86 29.02 -12.32
CA PRO A 389 -18.08 29.90 -11.19
C PRO A 389 -19.29 29.48 -10.33
N ASP A 390 -20.39 29.04 -10.97
CA ASP A 390 -21.59 28.59 -10.29
C ASP A 390 -21.39 27.27 -9.53
N THR A 391 -20.71 26.29 -10.13
CA THR A 391 -20.43 25.01 -9.45
C THR A 391 -19.41 25.18 -8.32
N MET A 392 -18.50 26.14 -8.41
CA MET A 392 -17.65 26.55 -7.28
C MET A 392 -18.48 27.16 -6.15
N GLU A 393 -19.45 28.03 -6.48
CA GLU A 393 -20.32 28.66 -5.48
C GLU A 393 -21.29 27.62 -4.86
N ILE A 394 -21.82 26.66 -5.64
CA ILE A 394 -22.58 25.52 -5.12
C ILE A 394 -21.74 24.74 -4.12
N THR A 395 -20.47 24.43 -4.45
CA THR A 395 -19.57 23.68 -3.56
C THR A 395 -19.32 24.45 -2.27
N ARG A 396 -19.03 25.75 -2.36
CA ARG A 396 -18.86 26.65 -1.21
C ARG A 396 -20.11 26.67 -0.35
N PHE A 397 -21.25 26.88 -0.96
CA PHE A 397 -22.54 26.96 -0.28
C PHE A 397 -22.88 25.66 0.47
N VAL A 398 -22.67 24.52 -0.18
CA VAL A 398 -22.89 23.20 0.43
C VAL A 398 -22.00 23.02 1.65
N LEU A 399 -20.70 23.25 1.53
CA LEU A 399 -19.76 23.06 2.65
C LEU A 399 -20.03 24.02 3.81
N ALA A 400 -20.44 25.27 3.52
CA ALA A 400 -20.75 26.27 4.54
C ALA A 400 -22.09 26.05 5.27
N ASN A 401 -23.06 25.36 4.64
CA ASN A 401 -24.43 25.27 5.17
C ASN A 401 -24.89 23.84 5.51
N ALA A 402 -24.17 22.79 5.05
CA ALA A 402 -24.54 21.42 5.33
C ALA A 402 -24.53 21.11 6.83
N LYS A 403 -25.64 20.52 7.33
CA LYS A 403 -25.79 20.07 8.72
C LYS A 403 -25.39 18.60 8.91
N CYS A 404 -25.14 17.88 7.82
CA CYS A 404 -24.74 16.49 7.77
C CYS A 404 -23.38 16.36 7.05
N PRO A 405 -22.66 15.24 7.18
CA PRO A 405 -21.38 15.04 6.52
C PRO A 405 -21.46 15.13 5.00
N VAL A 406 -20.38 15.62 4.39
CA VAL A 406 -20.27 15.83 2.94
C VAL A 406 -19.11 15.00 2.37
N VAL A 407 -19.38 14.22 1.33
CA VAL A 407 -18.38 13.54 0.49
C VAL A 407 -18.17 14.37 -0.76
N VAL A 408 -16.93 14.81 -0.99
CA VAL A 408 -16.54 15.62 -2.16
C VAL A 408 -15.63 14.79 -3.05
N ASP A 409 -16.01 14.62 -4.31
CA ASP A 409 -15.21 13.88 -5.30
C ASP A 409 -15.06 14.69 -6.60
N ALA A 410 -14.17 14.29 -7.44
CA ALA A 410 -14.00 14.73 -8.83
C ALA A 410 -14.01 16.27 -8.98
N ASP A 411 -15.01 16.84 -9.70
CA ASP A 411 -15.08 18.28 -9.96
C ASP A 411 -15.32 19.09 -8.69
N GLY A 412 -15.96 18.54 -7.66
CA GLY A 412 -16.05 19.17 -6.35
C GLY A 412 -14.67 19.38 -5.71
N ILE A 413 -13.74 18.44 -5.86
CA ILE A 413 -12.34 18.58 -5.44
C ILE A 413 -11.64 19.64 -6.28
N ASN A 414 -11.90 19.69 -7.59
CA ASN A 414 -11.33 20.72 -8.46
C ASN A 414 -11.84 22.13 -8.10
N CYS A 415 -13.10 22.27 -7.70
CA CYS A 415 -13.64 23.53 -7.16
C CYS A 415 -12.90 23.97 -5.88
N ILE A 416 -12.63 23.03 -4.96
CA ILE A 416 -11.84 23.32 -3.74
C ILE A 416 -10.40 23.69 -4.11
N ALA A 417 -9.79 23.02 -5.10
CA ALA A 417 -8.42 23.31 -5.51
C ALA A 417 -8.28 24.72 -6.11
N SER A 418 -9.34 25.26 -6.70
CA SER A 418 -9.39 26.64 -7.22
C SER A 418 -9.50 27.69 -6.11
N ASP A 419 -10.11 27.32 -4.96
CA ASP A 419 -10.21 28.16 -3.76
C ASP A 419 -10.19 27.29 -2.50
N ILE A 420 -9.01 27.08 -1.97
CA ILE A 420 -8.76 26.19 -0.83
C ILE A 420 -9.43 26.66 0.46
N ASP A 421 -9.75 27.95 0.58
CA ASP A 421 -10.38 28.53 1.78
C ASP A 421 -11.84 28.08 1.95
N ILE A 422 -12.44 27.50 0.93
CA ILE A 422 -13.74 26.82 0.99
C ILE A 422 -13.77 25.80 2.15
N LEU A 423 -12.69 25.03 2.35
CA LEU A 423 -12.61 24.05 3.42
C LEU A 423 -12.54 24.65 4.84
N LEU A 424 -12.07 25.88 4.98
CA LEU A 424 -12.01 26.55 6.28
C LEU A 424 -13.41 26.98 6.75
N GLY A 425 -14.31 27.24 5.80
CA GLY A 425 -15.71 27.62 6.07
C GLY A 425 -16.66 26.44 6.30
N LYS A 426 -16.20 25.19 6.25
CA LYS A 426 -17.06 24.00 6.39
C LYS A 426 -17.76 23.95 7.76
N ARG A 427 -19.03 23.56 7.73
CA ARG A 427 -19.88 23.48 8.92
C ARG A 427 -19.98 22.07 9.51
N SER A 428 -19.73 21.05 8.70
CA SER A 428 -19.86 19.63 9.06
C SER A 428 -18.60 18.85 8.70
N ASP A 429 -18.57 17.56 9.04
CA ASP A 429 -17.49 16.68 8.66
C ASP A 429 -17.42 16.50 7.14
N VAL A 430 -16.21 16.47 6.60
CA VAL A 430 -15.96 16.35 5.16
C VAL A 430 -15.05 15.17 4.88
N VAL A 431 -15.41 14.39 3.85
CA VAL A 431 -14.55 13.41 3.21
C VAL A 431 -14.21 13.92 1.82
N ILE A 432 -12.95 13.97 1.46
CA ILE A 432 -12.53 14.16 0.08
C ILE A 432 -11.94 12.87 -0.47
N THR A 433 -12.16 12.57 -1.75
CA THR A 433 -11.71 11.31 -2.38
C THR A 433 -10.77 11.55 -3.56
N PRO A 434 -9.64 12.29 -3.38
CA PRO A 434 -8.75 12.64 -4.49
C PRO A 434 -7.98 11.43 -5.03
N HIS A 435 -7.80 11.37 -6.34
CA HIS A 435 -6.70 10.62 -6.93
C HIS A 435 -5.39 11.46 -6.88
N VAL A 436 -4.25 10.87 -7.28
CA VAL A 436 -2.93 11.54 -7.20
C VAL A 436 -2.94 12.91 -7.88
N GLY A 437 -3.57 13.04 -9.07
CA GLY A 437 -3.61 14.30 -9.80
C GLY A 437 -4.47 15.38 -9.12
N GLU A 438 -5.62 15.01 -8.52
CA GLU A 438 -6.47 15.91 -7.72
C GLU A 438 -5.74 16.35 -6.46
N MET A 439 -5.07 15.42 -5.77
CA MET A 439 -4.27 15.75 -4.59
C MET A 439 -3.11 16.68 -4.91
N ALA A 440 -2.47 16.51 -6.06
CA ALA A 440 -1.40 17.40 -6.53
C ALA A 440 -1.91 18.82 -6.80
N ARG A 441 -3.13 18.96 -7.38
CA ARG A 441 -3.79 20.27 -7.56
C ARG A 441 -4.13 20.92 -6.22
N LEU A 442 -4.71 20.16 -5.27
CA LEU A 442 -5.01 20.64 -3.90
C LEU A 442 -3.76 21.13 -3.17
N LEU A 443 -2.60 20.53 -3.41
CA LEU A 443 -1.33 20.89 -2.78
C LEU A 443 -0.47 21.82 -3.65
N ASN A 444 -0.93 22.15 -4.85
CA ASN A 444 -0.19 22.94 -5.84
C ASN A 444 1.25 22.42 -6.05
N CYS A 445 1.37 21.12 -6.34
CA CYS A 445 2.66 20.44 -6.54
C CYS A 445 2.60 19.40 -7.66
N GLU A 446 3.78 18.87 -8.02
CA GLU A 446 3.90 17.83 -9.04
C GLU A 446 3.34 16.47 -8.58
N ASN A 447 2.76 15.71 -9.51
CA ASN A 447 2.24 14.35 -9.24
C ASN A 447 3.30 13.40 -8.65
N SER A 448 4.56 13.58 -9.04
CA SER A 448 5.71 12.82 -8.55
C SER A 448 5.91 13.01 -7.05
N MET A 449 5.72 14.21 -6.52
CA MET A 449 5.82 14.51 -5.09
C MET A 449 4.77 13.75 -4.28
N ILE A 450 3.54 13.70 -4.80
CA ILE A 450 2.46 12.92 -4.15
C ILE A 450 2.76 11.42 -4.21
N ARG A 451 3.15 10.89 -5.38
CA ARG A 451 3.47 9.47 -5.56
C ARG A 451 4.54 8.99 -4.59
N ASN A 452 5.58 9.80 -4.37
CA ASN A 452 6.70 9.46 -3.49
C ASN A 452 6.40 9.65 -2.00
N ASN A 453 5.33 10.40 -1.65
CA ASN A 453 5.02 10.77 -0.27
C ASN A 453 3.51 10.66 0.05
N ARG A 454 2.83 9.64 -0.47
CA ARG A 454 1.36 9.49 -0.37
C ARG A 454 0.85 9.58 1.07
N ILE A 455 1.50 8.87 2.00
CA ILE A 455 1.13 8.84 3.42
C ILE A 455 1.18 10.26 4.00
N VAL A 456 2.32 10.92 3.84
CA VAL A 456 2.55 12.28 4.39
C VAL A 456 1.60 13.30 3.76
N ALA A 457 1.34 13.21 2.44
CA ALA A 457 0.43 14.10 1.74
C ALA A 457 -1.01 13.98 2.29
N ALA A 458 -1.52 12.74 2.41
CA ALA A 458 -2.86 12.50 2.94
C ALA A 458 -3.00 12.96 4.39
N GLU A 459 -2.02 12.66 5.25
CA GLU A 459 -2.03 12.99 6.67
C GLU A 459 -1.99 14.48 6.94
N LYS A 460 -1.02 15.19 6.33
CA LYS A 460 -0.88 16.64 6.53
C LYS A 460 -2.09 17.41 6.04
N TYR A 461 -2.68 16.99 4.91
CA TYR A 461 -3.86 17.63 4.38
C TYR A 461 -5.08 17.37 5.27
N ALA A 462 -5.29 16.14 5.72
CA ALA A 462 -6.36 15.77 6.64
C ALA A 462 -6.26 16.52 7.97
N GLU A 463 -5.06 16.62 8.52
CA GLU A 463 -4.80 17.33 9.79
C GLU A 463 -5.02 18.84 9.66
N LYS A 464 -4.46 19.47 8.61
CA LYS A 464 -4.55 20.90 8.36
C LYS A 464 -6.00 21.40 8.28
N TYR A 465 -6.86 20.64 7.58
CA TYR A 465 -8.25 21.04 7.34
C TYR A 465 -9.26 20.33 8.26
N GLY A 466 -8.83 19.42 9.13
CA GLY A 466 -9.72 18.65 10.01
C GLY A 466 -10.76 17.84 9.22
N ILE A 467 -10.32 17.11 8.20
CA ILE A 467 -11.17 16.33 7.28
C ILE A 467 -10.68 14.88 7.17
N THR A 468 -11.46 14.03 6.53
CA THR A 468 -11.01 12.69 6.10
C THR A 468 -10.59 12.73 4.64
N VAL A 469 -9.39 12.25 4.35
CA VAL A 469 -8.82 12.16 2.99
C VAL A 469 -8.78 10.69 2.57
N VAL A 470 -9.41 10.37 1.44
CA VAL A 470 -9.32 9.07 0.76
C VAL A 470 -8.45 9.24 -0.47
N LEU A 471 -7.13 9.07 -0.33
CA LEU A 471 -6.19 9.19 -1.45
C LEU A 471 -6.21 7.91 -2.29
N LYS A 472 -6.97 7.98 -3.41
CA LYS A 472 -7.23 6.85 -4.32
C LYS A 472 -5.95 6.32 -4.98
N GLY A 473 -5.95 5.02 -5.32
CA GLY A 473 -4.90 4.32 -6.07
C GLY A 473 -4.64 2.92 -5.51
N ALA A 474 -3.69 2.21 -6.08
CA ALA A 474 -3.24 0.94 -5.53
C ALA A 474 -2.71 1.15 -4.09
N GLY A 475 -3.28 0.44 -3.11
CA GLY A 475 -3.06 0.76 -1.70
C GLY A 475 -3.70 2.09 -1.30
N THR A 476 -5.01 2.28 -1.58
CA THR A 476 -5.76 3.49 -1.19
C THR A 476 -5.54 3.80 0.29
N LEU A 477 -5.24 5.07 0.59
CA LEU A 477 -5.03 5.57 1.95
C LEU A 477 -6.25 6.33 2.44
N ILE A 478 -6.65 6.07 3.66
CA ILE A 478 -7.70 6.81 4.36
C ILE A 478 -7.05 7.45 5.60
N ALA A 479 -6.97 8.78 5.63
CA ALA A 479 -6.31 9.52 6.70
C ALA A 479 -7.25 10.55 7.32
N ASN A 480 -7.18 10.69 8.64
CA ASN A 480 -7.73 11.80 9.40
C ASN A 480 -6.66 12.38 10.35
N GLY A 481 -7.01 13.26 11.28
CA GLY A 481 -6.04 13.85 12.22
C GLY A 481 -5.33 12.85 13.15
N ARG A 482 -5.82 11.61 13.29
CA ARG A 482 -5.32 10.63 14.28
C ARG A 482 -4.97 9.26 13.72
N MET A 483 -5.56 8.87 12.61
CA MET A 483 -5.48 7.51 12.07
C MET A 483 -5.18 7.54 10.59
N THR A 484 -4.44 6.53 10.12
CA THR A 484 -4.20 6.29 8.71
C THR A 484 -4.40 4.80 8.43
N ALA A 485 -5.34 4.49 7.53
CA ALA A 485 -5.60 3.13 7.08
C ALA A 485 -5.15 2.95 5.63
N SER A 486 -4.74 1.73 5.28
CA SER A 486 -4.48 1.33 3.89
C SER A 486 -5.42 0.21 3.47
N ASN A 487 -5.95 0.31 2.25
CA ASN A 487 -6.81 -0.71 1.65
C ASN A 487 -6.08 -1.48 0.56
N HIS A 488 -6.26 -2.80 0.55
CA HIS A 488 -5.61 -3.71 -0.40
C HIS A 488 -6.60 -4.57 -1.20
N THR A 489 -7.90 -4.32 -1.10
CA THR A 489 -8.89 -4.88 -2.00
C THR A 489 -8.94 -4.07 -3.29
N GLY A 490 -9.38 -4.67 -4.36
CA GLY A 490 -9.44 -4.07 -5.69
C GLY A 490 -8.26 -4.47 -6.58
N ASN A 491 -8.41 -4.23 -7.85
CA ASN A 491 -7.48 -4.65 -8.90
C ASN A 491 -7.33 -3.60 -10.00
N ALA A 492 -6.42 -3.85 -10.95
CA ALA A 492 -6.11 -2.92 -12.03
C ALA A 492 -7.27 -2.69 -13.02
N GLY A 493 -8.23 -3.62 -13.14
CA GLY A 493 -9.44 -3.45 -13.95
C GLY A 493 -10.33 -2.30 -13.47
N MET A 494 -10.17 -1.86 -12.22
CA MET A 494 -10.88 -0.68 -11.68
C MET A 494 -10.30 0.67 -12.16
N ALA A 495 -9.24 0.67 -12.95
CA ALA A 495 -8.65 1.89 -13.52
C ALA A 495 -9.45 2.39 -14.73
N VAL A 496 -10.75 2.56 -14.57
CA VAL A 496 -11.72 3.01 -15.58
C VAL A 496 -12.51 4.20 -15.03
N GLY A 497 -12.86 5.16 -15.90
CA GLY A 497 -13.70 6.31 -15.53
C GLY A 497 -15.05 5.87 -14.98
N GLY A 498 -15.50 6.45 -13.87
CA GLY A 498 -16.74 6.11 -13.20
C GLY A 498 -16.59 5.27 -11.92
N CYS A 499 -15.47 4.58 -11.72
CA CYS A 499 -15.24 3.81 -10.48
C CYS A 499 -15.17 4.74 -9.25
N GLY A 500 -14.63 5.96 -9.39
CA GLY A 500 -14.61 6.96 -8.32
C GLY A 500 -16.00 7.40 -7.91
N ASP A 501 -16.89 7.65 -8.90
CA ASP A 501 -18.27 8.10 -8.65
C ASP A 501 -19.05 7.07 -7.81
N ILE A 502 -18.88 5.78 -8.12
CA ILE A 502 -19.47 4.68 -7.33
C ILE A 502 -18.94 4.73 -5.89
N LEU A 503 -17.63 4.89 -5.71
CA LEU A 503 -17.02 4.95 -4.37
C LEU A 503 -17.59 6.12 -3.55
N ALA A 504 -17.74 7.30 -4.15
CA ALA A 504 -18.32 8.46 -3.48
C ALA A 504 -19.75 8.17 -3.01
N GLY A 505 -20.57 7.54 -3.87
CA GLY A 505 -21.92 7.10 -3.53
C GLY A 505 -21.95 6.07 -2.40
N ILE A 506 -21.06 5.07 -2.42
CA ILE A 506 -20.93 4.05 -1.37
C ILE A 506 -20.60 4.72 -0.02
N ILE A 507 -19.60 5.60 0.03
CA ILE A 507 -19.20 6.28 1.27
C ILE A 507 -20.36 7.13 1.80
N GLY A 508 -21.02 7.92 0.94
CA GLY A 508 -22.18 8.73 1.30
C GLY A 508 -23.33 7.90 1.88
N SER A 509 -23.61 6.74 1.29
CA SER A 509 -24.62 5.80 1.79
C SER A 509 -24.31 5.26 3.17
N ILE A 510 -23.05 4.88 3.43
CA ILE A 510 -22.63 4.33 4.72
C ILE A 510 -22.72 5.40 5.81
N ILE A 511 -22.31 6.63 5.50
CA ILE A 511 -22.47 7.79 6.39
C ILE A 511 -23.94 8.04 6.71
N ALA A 512 -24.81 8.01 5.69
CA ALA A 512 -26.24 8.26 5.86
C ALA A 512 -26.91 7.24 6.80
N GLN A 513 -26.39 6.03 6.88
CA GLN A 513 -26.83 4.97 7.79
C GLN A 513 -26.33 5.14 9.23
N GLY A 514 -25.67 6.27 9.57
CA GLY A 514 -25.26 6.64 10.93
C GLY A 514 -23.87 6.14 11.35
N CYS A 515 -23.06 5.62 10.43
CA CYS A 515 -21.67 5.26 10.72
C CYS A 515 -20.78 6.51 10.82
N SER A 516 -19.68 6.42 11.59
CA SER A 516 -18.70 7.50 11.65
C SER A 516 -18.10 7.79 10.27
N VAL A 517 -17.73 9.03 10.01
CA VAL A 517 -17.21 9.46 8.70
C VAL A 517 -15.95 8.69 8.31
N TYR A 518 -15.01 8.51 9.24
CA TYR A 518 -13.78 7.78 8.99
C TYR A 518 -14.01 6.28 8.74
N ASP A 519 -14.84 5.64 9.57
CA ASP A 519 -15.15 4.21 9.40
C ASP A 519 -15.94 3.97 8.12
N SER A 520 -16.83 4.91 7.75
CA SER A 520 -17.56 4.87 6.48
C SER A 520 -16.64 4.94 5.26
N ALA A 521 -15.61 5.80 5.32
CA ALA A 521 -14.60 5.87 4.28
C ALA A 521 -13.79 4.57 4.18
N CYS A 522 -13.36 4.00 5.31
CA CYS A 522 -12.67 2.71 5.36
C CYS A 522 -13.53 1.57 4.81
N ALA A 523 -14.79 1.47 5.26
CA ALA A 523 -15.73 0.44 4.82
C ALA A 523 -16.05 0.60 3.33
N GLY A 524 -16.32 1.83 2.87
CA GLY A 524 -16.63 2.13 1.48
C GLY A 524 -15.51 1.72 0.53
N VAL A 525 -14.27 2.09 0.84
CA VAL A 525 -13.10 1.72 0.03
C VAL A 525 -12.89 0.20 0.00
N TYR A 526 -13.04 -0.46 1.14
CA TYR A 526 -12.87 -1.92 1.23
C TYR A 526 -13.94 -2.68 0.44
N ILE A 527 -15.21 -2.30 0.59
CA ILE A 527 -16.35 -2.92 -0.11
C ILE A 527 -16.28 -2.69 -1.62
N HIS A 528 -15.96 -1.46 -2.03
CA HIS A 528 -15.75 -1.11 -3.42
C HIS A 528 -14.66 -1.95 -4.07
N GLY A 529 -13.53 -2.14 -3.37
CA GLY A 529 -12.45 -2.99 -3.84
C GLY A 529 -12.85 -4.47 -3.94
N LEU A 530 -13.54 -5.02 -2.93
CA LEU A 530 -14.07 -6.41 -2.99
C LEU A 530 -15.03 -6.61 -4.17
N ALA A 531 -15.89 -5.62 -4.44
CA ALA A 531 -16.80 -5.68 -5.58
C ALA A 531 -16.03 -5.66 -6.91
N GLY A 532 -14.97 -4.85 -6.99
CA GLY A 532 -14.05 -4.85 -8.12
C GLY A 532 -13.34 -6.19 -8.31
N ASP A 533 -12.90 -6.83 -7.23
CA ASP A 533 -12.27 -8.15 -7.29
C ASP A 533 -13.27 -9.24 -7.76
N ALA A 534 -14.51 -9.19 -7.28
CA ALA A 534 -15.57 -10.08 -7.72
C ALA A 534 -15.93 -9.88 -9.21
N ALA A 535 -15.97 -8.62 -9.68
CA ALA A 535 -16.21 -8.31 -11.09
C ALA A 535 -15.07 -8.83 -11.98
N ALA A 536 -13.81 -8.60 -11.57
CA ALA A 536 -12.65 -9.10 -12.30
C ALA A 536 -12.60 -10.63 -12.36
N GLN A 537 -13.02 -11.32 -11.29
CA GLN A 537 -13.12 -12.78 -11.29
C GLN A 537 -14.16 -13.30 -12.27
N LYS A 538 -15.27 -12.56 -12.49
CA LYS A 538 -16.34 -12.95 -13.41
C LYS A 538 -16.03 -12.63 -14.87
N LEU A 539 -15.39 -11.48 -15.13
CA LEU A 539 -15.30 -10.88 -16.47
C LEU A 539 -13.85 -10.71 -17.00
N GLY A 540 -12.85 -10.87 -16.12
CA GLY A 540 -11.48 -10.43 -16.40
C GLY A 540 -11.29 -8.93 -16.15
N MET A 541 -10.05 -8.52 -15.88
CA MET A 541 -9.73 -7.11 -15.59
C MET A 541 -9.91 -6.18 -16.80
N GLU A 542 -9.72 -6.71 -17.99
CA GLU A 542 -9.77 -5.97 -19.25
C GLU A 542 -11.19 -5.65 -19.71
N SER A 543 -12.17 -6.47 -19.29
CA SER A 543 -13.56 -6.38 -19.79
C SER A 543 -14.53 -5.78 -18.78
N MET A 544 -14.12 -5.67 -17.49
CA MET A 544 -15.01 -5.15 -16.45
C MET A 544 -15.28 -3.65 -16.62
N LEU A 545 -16.52 -3.26 -16.39
CA LEU A 545 -16.98 -1.88 -16.40
C LEU A 545 -17.38 -1.42 -14.98
N PRO A 546 -17.50 -0.11 -14.70
CA PRO A 546 -17.96 0.38 -13.41
C PRO A 546 -19.31 -0.20 -12.96
N ARG A 547 -20.26 -0.39 -13.87
CA ARG A 547 -21.56 -1.01 -13.54
C ARG A 547 -21.44 -2.44 -13.03
N ASP A 548 -20.44 -3.20 -13.47
CA ASP A 548 -20.22 -4.57 -12.98
C ASP A 548 -19.78 -4.56 -11.52
N ILE A 549 -19.05 -3.51 -11.09
CA ILE A 549 -18.74 -3.28 -9.68
C ILE A 549 -20.01 -3.05 -8.88
N VAL A 550 -20.95 -2.22 -9.40
CA VAL A 550 -22.26 -1.98 -8.77
C VAL A 550 -23.03 -3.29 -8.60
N ASP A 551 -23.04 -4.14 -9.63
CA ASP A 551 -23.73 -5.44 -9.60
C ASP A 551 -23.09 -6.42 -8.60
N CYS A 552 -21.77 -6.36 -8.41
CA CYS A 552 -21.01 -7.18 -7.47
C CYS A 552 -21.01 -6.65 -6.02
N LEU A 553 -21.58 -5.47 -5.72
CA LEU A 553 -21.68 -4.97 -4.35
C LEU A 553 -22.42 -5.94 -3.42
N SER A 554 -23.47 -6.62 -3.92
CA SER A 554 -24.20 -7.63 -3.13
C SER A 554 -23.31 -8.78 -2.67
N ASP A 555 -22.34 -9.19 -3.48
CA ASP A 555 -21.39 -10.25 -3.13
C ASP A 555 -20.46 -9.79 -2.00
N SER A 556 -19.98 -8.54 -2.08
CA SER A 556 -19.15 -7.93 -1.03
C SER A 556 -19.87 -7.87 0.31
N PHE A 557 -21.13 -7.44 0.34
CA PHE A 557 -21.93 -7.40 1.57
C PHE A 557 -22.21 -8.79 2.14
N ARG A 558 -22.42 -9.81 1.30
CA ARG A 558 -22.55 -11.20 1.76
C ARG A 558 -21.25 -11.69 2.39
N LEU A 559 -20.11 -11.47 1.74
CA LEU A 559 -18.81 -11.83 2.29
C LEU A 559 -18.57 -11.20 3.66
N LEU A 560 -18.95 -9.94 3.88
CA LEU A 560 -18.80 -9.29 5.19
C LEU A 560 -19.66 -9.91 6.28
N LYS A 561 -20.86 -10.42 5.94
CA LYS A 561 -21.81 -11.02 6.91
C LYS A 561 -21.50 -12.48 7.26
N GLU A 562 -20.77 -13.20 6.44
CA GLU A 562 -20.40 -14.59 6.72
C GLU A 562 -19.53 -14.64 7.99
N LYS A 563 -19.98 -15.33 9.04
CA LYS A 563 -19.22 -15.51 10.27
C LYS A 563 -17.95 -16.32 9.98
N HIS A 564 -16.81 -15.91 10.55
CA HIS A 564 -15.62 -16.75 10.59
C HIS A 564 -15.97 -18.08 11.28
N GLY A 565 -15.92 -19.17 10.55
CA GLY A 565 -16.04 -20.52 11.07
C GLY A 565 -17.31 -21.26 10.69
N LYS A 566 -17.45 -21.58 9.42
CA LYS A 566 -17.91 -22.89 8.95
C LYS A 566 -17.17 -23.15 7.65
N LYS A 567 -15.98 -23.76 7.73
CA LYS A 567 -15.53 -24.63 6.64
C LYS A 567 -16.53 -25.77 6.60
N ALA A 568 -17.32 -25.83 5.53
CA ALA A 568 -18.08 -27.01 5.18
C ALA A 568 -17.12 -28.13 4.78
#